data_d02d32e5f7f240c76c53427cdf3dda65
#
_entry.id   d02d32e5f7f240c76c53427cdf3dda65
#
_cell.length_a   1.000
_cell.length_b   1.000
_cell.length_c   1.000
_cell.angle_alpha   90.00
_cell.angle_beta   90.00
_cell.angle_gamma   90.00
#
_symmetry.space_group_name_H-M   'P 1'
#
loop_
_entity.id
_entity.type
_entity.pdbx_description
1 polymer ?
#
loop_
_entity_poly.entity_id
_entity_poly.type
_entity_poly.pdbx_seq_one_letter_code
_entity_poly.pdbx_strand_id
1 'polypeptide(L)'
;EADLVINRCPGSEECMKNHFQFTRDLLSITRLEEGSVRMLLRRRHPRTVRFLEQDLRSKAETLIFMVNIERQRGRKIMFYSAIVGSIPGQLEQAKKILNVFVAHLRNTMDNVVIINPGEHFEEGMDADDLMYMWEIFQRSGMIDIWRFQTVQDIEKAFALMQMKVPPEWTGKDATYSTGCTKEMEIAMDMQKKYPEMQIIGPPWERFLRRKEYGVGKLYDRVLS
;
A
#
# COMPACT_ATOMS: atom_id res chain seq x y z
N GLU A 1 -16.36 -27.62 14.00
CA GLU A 1 -17.08 -27.38 12.71
C GLU A 1 -16.31 -26.44 11.79
N ALA A 2 -15.79 -25.31 12.27
CA ALA A 2 -15.01 -24.37 11.48
C ALA A 2 -13.73 -24.99 10.92
N ASP A 3 -13.02 -25.76 11.72
CA ASP A 3 -11.79 -26.47 11.30
C ASP A 3 -12.08 -27.52 10.21
N LEU A 4 -13.25 -28.14 10.27
CA LEU A 4 -13.67 -29.14 9.30
C LEU A 4 -14.00 -28.53 7.94
N VAL A 5 -14.60 -27.32 7.93
CA VAL A 5 -14.91 -26.56 6.71
C VAL A 5 -13.63 -26.10 6.02
N ILE A 6 -12.69 -25.55 6.80
CA ILE A 6 -11.40 -25.07 6.29
C ILE A 6 -10.57 -26.18 5.71
N ASN A 7 -10.56 -27.36 6.38
CA ASN A 7 -9.79 -28.53 5.91
C ASN A 7 -10.37 -29.20 4.66
N ARG A 8 -11.64 -28.96 4.31
CA ARG A 8 -12.30 -29.53 3.13
C ARG A 8 -12.29 -28.63 1.91
N CYS A 9 -11.69 -27.45 2.00
CA CYS A 9 -11.73 -26.47 0.94
C CYS A 9 -10.56 -26.63 -0.05
N PRO A 10 -10.79 -27.13 -1.27
CA PRO A 10 -9.71 -27.41 -2.23
C PRO A 10 -9.21 -26.19 -3.01
N GLY A 11 -9.55 -24.98 -2.60
CA GLY A 11 -9.08 -23.76 -3.29
C GLY A 11 -9.93 -23.35 -4.50
N SER A 12 -11.15 -23.85 -4.65
CA SER A 12 -12.08 -23.42 -5.71
C SER A 12 -12.67 -22.04 -5.39
N GLU A 13 -13.14 -21.32 -6.42
CA GLU A 13 -13.81 -20.02 -6.28
C GLU A 13 -15.06 -20.09 -5.39
N GLU A 14 -15.76 -21.21 -5.42
CA GLU A 14 -16.91 -21.50 -4.58
C GLU A 14 -16.54 -21.68 -3.11
N CYS A 15 -15.39 -22.28 -2.85
CA CYS A 15 -14.81 -22.41 -1.52
C CYS A 15 -14.45 -21.02 -0.93
N MET A 16 -13.95 -20.11 -1.75
CA MET A 16 -13.67 -18.74 -1.35
C MET A 16 -14.93 -18.00 -0.92
N LYS A 17 -16.01 -18.09 -1.70
CA LYS A 17 -17.31 -17.49 -1.35
C LYS A 17 -17.83 -18.05 -0.02
N ASN A 18 -17.71 -19.34 0.20
CA ASN A 18 -18.14 -19.99 1.44
C ASN A 18 -17.25 -19.56 2.64
N HIS A 19 -15.96 -19.33 2.43
CA HIS A 19 -15.06 -18.79 3.45
C HIS A 19 -15.42 -17.34 3.82
N PHE A 20 -15.72 -16.52 2.83
CA PHE A 20 -16.17 -15.14 3.07
C PHE A 20 -17.51 -15.12 3.81
N GLN A 21 -18.44 -15.97 3.45
CA GLN A 21 -19.73 -16.08 4.14
C GLN A 21 -19.53 -16.54 5.59
N PHE A 22 -18.72 -17.57 5.81
CA PHE A 22 -18.39 -18.06 7.14
C PHE A 22 -17.71 -16.98 8.00
N THR A 23 -16.79 -16.20 7.41
CA THR A 23 -16.13 -15.09 8.10
C THR A 23 -17.13 -14.01 8.50
N ARG A 24 -18.10 -13.67 7.61
CA ARG A 24 -19.17 -12.73 7.91
C ARG A 24 -20.10 -13.24 9.02
N ASP A 25 -20.44 -14.50 8.99
CA ASP A 25 -21.27 -15.12 10.01
C ASP A 25 -20.57 -15.13 11.38
N LEU A 26 -19.28 -15.41 11.41
CA LEU A 26 -18.45 -15.33 12.61
C LEU A 26 -18.36 -13.89 13.14
N LEU A 27 -18.19 -12.90 12.26
CA LEU A 27 -18.18 -11.48 12.60
C LEU A 27 -19.52 -11.03 13.20
N SER A 28 -20.64 -11.50 12.65
CA SER A 28 -21.96 -11.19 13.17
C SER A 28 -22.19 -11.75 14.59
N ILE A 29 -21.64 -12.92 14.88
CA ILE A 29 -21.72 -13.59 16.18
C ILE A 29 -20.80 -12.95 17.22
N THR A 30 -19.57 -12.61 16.82
CA THR A 30 -18.52 -12.17 17.74
C THR A 30 -18.38 -10.66 17.86
N ARG A 31 -19.08 -9.88 17.04
CA ARG A 31 -18.93 -8.41 16.90
C ARG A 31 -17.48 -7.96 16.63
N LEU A 32 -16.68 -8.81 16.03
CA LEU A 32 -15.30 -8.49 15.63
C LEU A 32 -15.31 -7.85 14.24
N GLU A 33 -14.39 -6.91 14.02
CA GLU A 33 -14.15 -6.38 12.69
C GLU A 33 -13.53 -7.46 11.78
N GLU A 34 -13.80 -7.38 10.47
CA GLU A 34 -13.33 -8.36 9.48
C GLU A 34 -11.82 -8.55 9.49
N GLY A 35 -11.06 -7.45 9.68
CA GLY A 35 -9.60 -7.51 9.83
C GLY A 35 -9.13 -8.32 11.04
N SER A 36 -9.86 -8.21 12.18
CA SER A 36 -9.55 -8.96 13.40
C SER A 36 -9.81 -10.46 13.22
N VAL A 37 -10.87 -10.84 12.50
CA VAL A 37 -11.15 -12.25 12.17
C VAL A 37 -10.08 -12.81 11.24
N ARG A 38 -9.64 -12.06 10.24
CA ARG A 38 -8.54 -12.46 9.37
C ARG A 38 -7.26 -12.69 10.15
N MET A 39 -6.92 -11.81 11.08
CA MET A 39 -5.73 -11.97 11.93
C MET A 39 -5.84 -13.21 12.83
N LEU A 40 -7.01 -13.51 13.39
CA LEU A 40 -7.26 -14.72 14.16
C LEU A 40 -7.15 -15.98 13.30
N LEU A 41 -7.71 -15.97 12.10
CA LEU A 41 -7.60 -17.07 11.15
C LEU A 41 -6.13 -17.29 10.72
N ARG A 42 -5.38 -16.22 10.43
CA ARG A 42 -3.94 -16.30 10.13
C ARG A 42 -3.16 -17.00 11.25
N ARG A 43 -3.44 -16.66 12.52
CA ARG A 43 -2.74 -17.27 13.66
C ARG A 43 -3.10 -18.75 13.90
N ARG A 44 -4.32 -19.15 13.57
CA ARG A 44 -4.85 -20.49 13.89
C ARG A 44 -4.80 -21.46 12.71
N HIS A 45 -4.79 -20.98 11.48
CA HIS A 45 -4.95 -21.80 10.27
C HIS A 45 -3.89 -21.46 9.20
N PRO A 46 -2.74 -22.14 9.22
CA PRO A 46 -1.66 -21.91 8.25
C PRO A 46 -2.08 -21.98 6.78
N ARG A 47 -3.12 -22.78 6.45
CA ARG A 47 -3.66 -22.88 5.08
C ARG A 47 -4.38 -21.60 4.64
N THR A 48 -5.09 -20.94 5.54
CA THR A 48 -5.77 -19.65 5.23
C THR A 48 -4.75 -18.53 4.99
N VAL A 49 -3.70 -18.48 5.82
CA VAL A 49 -2.57 -17.57 5.60
C VAL A 49 -1.93 -17.80 4.25
N ARG A 50 -1.62 -19.06 3.94
CA ARG A 50 -0.96 -19.45 2.68
C ARG A 50 -1.81 -19.07 1.46
N PHE A 51 -3.12 -19.19 1.57
CA PHE A 51 -4.03 -18.87 0.48
C PHE A 51 -4.11 -17.35 0.24
N LEU A 52 -4.23 -16.54 1.29
CA LEU A 52 -4.20 -15.08 1.22
C LEU A 52 -2.85 -14.57 0.67
N GLU A 53 -1.74 -15.13 1.12
CA GLU A 53 -0.42 -14.80 0.59
C GLU A 53 -0.29 -15.14 -0.89
N GLN A 54 -0.84 -16.26 -1.33
CA GLN A 54 -0.83 -16.66 -2.74
C GLN A 54 -1.66 -15.69 -3.60
N ASP A 55 -2.80 -15.22 -3.11
CA ASP A 55 -3.64 -14.25 -3.82
C ASP A 55 -2.91 -12.88 -3.92
N LEU A 56 -2.37 -12.38 -2.81
CA LEU A 56 -1.60 -11.13 -2.79
C LEU A 56 -0.36 -11.22 -3.70
N ARG A 57 0.32 -12.35 -3.72
CA ARG A 57 1.44 -12.61 -4.62
C ARG A 57 1.00 -12.59 -6.08
N SER A 58 -0.10 -13.28 -6.42
CA SER A 58 -0.66 -13.28 -7.78
C SER A 58 -1.03 -11.89 -8.26
N LYS A 59 -1.58 -11.04 -7.39
CA LYS A 59 -1.87 -9.63 -7.69
C LYS A 59 -0.60 -8.83 -7.96
N ALA A 60 0.43 -8.99 -7.13
CA ALA A 60 1.72 -8.35 -7.34
C ALA A 60 2.37 -8.79 -8.66
N GLU A 61 2.34 -10.09 -8.97
CA GLU A 61 2.86 -10.66 -10.22
C GLU A 61 2.11 -10.15 -11.45
N THR A 62 0.78 -10.02 -11.35
CA THR A 62 -0.04 -9.42 -12.41
C THR A 62 0.37 -7.96 -12.65
N LEU A 63 0.56 -7.18 -11.59
CA LEU A 63 1.01 -5.80 -11.72
C LEU A 63 2.42 -5.72 -12.33
N ILE A 64 3.34 -6.58 -11.90
CA ILE A 64 4.70 -6.69 -12.47
C ILE A 64 4.61 -6.98 -13.97
N PHE A 65 3.79 -7.93 -14.37
CA PHE A 65 3.58 -8.27 -15.79
C PHE A 65 3.05 -7.06 -16.58
N MET A 66 2.04 -6.37 -16.07
CA MET A 66 1.46 -5.19 -16.73
C MET A 66 2.49 -4.06 -16.90
N VAL A 67 3.24 -3.74 -15.87
CA VAL A 67 4.25 -2.66 -15.95
C VAL A 67 5.45 -3.06 -16.81
N ASN A 68 5.78 -4.35 -16.90
CA ASN A 68 6.82 -4.82 -17.81
C ASN A 68 6.44 -4.60 -19.28
N ILE A 69 5.17 -4.80 -19.65
CA ILE A 69 4.67 -4.47 -20.98
C ILE A 69 4.86 -2.96 -21.27
N GLU A 70 4.57 -2.09 -20.32
CA GLU A 70 4.73 -0.65 -20.47
C GLU A 70 6.21 -0.24 -20.60
N ARG A 71 7.11 -0.89 -19.85
CA ARG A 71 8.56 -0.69 -20.00
C ARG A 71 9.07 -1.11 -21.37
N GLN A 72 8.58 -2.23 -21.92
CA GLN A 72 8.91 -2.67 -23.28
C GLN A 72 8.45 -1.67 -24.34
N ARG A 73 7.43 -0.86 -24.04
CA ARG A 73 6.96 0.27 -24.88
C ARG A 73 7.79 1.55 -24.68
N GLY A 74 8.86 1.49 -23.91
CA GLY A 74 9.75 2.63 -23.62
C GLY A 74 9.25 3.57 -22.54
N ARG A 75 8.21 3.19 -21.79
CA ARG A 75 7.72 4.00 -20.67
C ARG A 75 8.51 3.79 -19.40
N LYS A 76 8.71 4.84 -18.64
CA LYS A 76 9.25 4.76 -17.28
C LYS A 76 8.15 4.44 -16.27
N ILE A 77 8.49 3.67 -15.24
CA ILE A 77 7.56 3.31 -14.17
C ILE A 77 7.86 4.14 -12.94
N MET A 78 6.89 4.93 -12.50
CA MET A 78 6.96 5.70 -11.25
C MET A 78 6.06 5.06 -10.21
N PHE A 79 6.61 4.79 -9.03
CA PHE A 79 5.83 4.44 -7.83
C PHE A 79 5.65 5.70 -6.99
N TYR A 80 4.40 6.09 -6.70
CA TYR A 80 4.09 7.26 -5.91
C TYR A 80 3.73 6.87 -4.47
N SER A 81 4.68 7.02 -3.58
CA SER A 81 4.54 6.73 -2.14
C SER A 81 3.92 7.93 -1.41
N ALA A 82 2.78 7.74 -0.77
CA ALA A 82 2.01 8.82 -0.16
C ALA A 82 1.38 8.41 1.18
N ILE A 83 1.04 9.39 2.00
CA ILE A 83 0.26 9.20 3.22
C ILE A 83 -1.13 8.70 2.83
N VAL A 84 -1.53 7.54 3.37
CA VAL A 84 -2.88 7.00 3.20
C VAL A 84 -3.59 6.86 4.55
N GLY A 85 -3.11 5.99 5.44
CA GLY A 85 -3.77 5.69 6.72
C GLY A 85 -3.12 6.31 7.96
N SER A 86 -2.02 7.06 7.80
CA SER A 86 -1.21 7.50 8.95
C SER A 86 -1.74 8.72 9.70
N ILE A 87 -2.70 9.45 9.13
CA ILE A 87 -3.36 10.57 9.80
C ILE A 87 -4.74 10.11 10.30
N PRO A 88 -4.98 10.05 11.62
CA PRO A 88 -6.24 9.55 12.16
C PRO A 88 -7.45 10.30 11.62
N GLY A 89 -8.48 9.55 11.20
CA GLY A 89 -9.72 10.12 10.67
C GLY A 89 -9.62 10.76 9.28
N GLN A 90 -8.46 10.72 8.61
CA GLN A 90 -8.22 11.41 7.34
C GLN A 90 -8.11 10.46 6.12
N LEU A 91 -8.53 9.20 6.23
CA LEU A 91 -8.35 8.21 5.16
C LEU A 91 -8.97 8.66 3.83
N GLU A 92 -10.21 9.14 3.84
CA GLU A 92 -10.90 9.56 2.61
C GLU A 92 -10.27 10.84 2.03
N GLN A 93 -9.83 11.77 2.89
CA GLN A 93 -9.10 12.95 2.44
C GLN A 93 -7.73 12.57 1.85
N ALA A 94 -7.02 11.62 2.45
CA ALA A 94 -5.77 11.10 1.93
C ALA A 94 -5.93 10.49 0.53
N LYS A 95 -6.94 9.63 0.34
CA LYS A 95 -7.27 9.06 -0.98
C LYS A 95 -7.58 10.15 -2.01
N LYS A 96 -8.33 11.17 -1.62
CA LYS A 96 -8.68 12.29 -2.50
C LYS A 96 -7.45 13.10 -2.92
N ILE A 97 -6.57 13.44 -1.97
CA ILE A 97 -5.29 14.12 -2.24
C ILE A 97 -4.45 13.30 -3.21
N LEU A 98 -4.30 12.00 -2.93
CA LEU A 98 -3.53 11.06 -3.73
C LEU A 98 -4.06 10.99 -5.16
N ASN A 99 -5.35 10.78 -5.34
CA ASN A 99 -5.98 10.65 -6.66
C ASN A 99 -5.87 11.94 -7.48
N VAL A 100 -6.13 13.10 -6.87
CA VAL A 100 -6.02 14.40 -7.54
C VAL A 100 -4.60 14.69 -7.98
N PHE A 101 -3.62 14.41 -7.10
CA PHE A 101 -2.23 14.68 -7.43
C PHE A 101 -1.68 13.70 -8.47
N VAL A 102 -2.00 12.41 -8.38
CA VAL A 102 -1.61 11.42 -9.41
C VAL A 102 -2.23 11.73 -10.75
N ALA A 103 -3.50 12.16 -10.80
CA ALA A 103 -4.11 12.62 -12.04
C ALA A 103 -3.37 13.83 -12.64
N HIS A 104 -2.95 14.77 -11.80
CA HIS A 104 -2.12 15.89 -12.24
C HIS A 104 -0.77 15.43 -12.81
N LEU A 105 -0.08 14.51 -12.14
CA LEU A 105 1.18 13.96 -12.64
C LEU A 105 0.99 13.24 -13.98
N ARG A 106 -0.06 12.43 -14.12
CA ARG A 106 -0.39 11.73 -15.38
C ARG A 106 -0.64 12.68 -16.54
N ASN A 107 -1.18 13.88 -16.25
CA ASN A 107 -1.44 14.91 -17.26
C ASN A 107 -0.21 15.78 -17.59
N THR A 108 0.84 15.71 -16.78
CA THR A 108 2.02 16.58 -16.92
C THR A 108 3.31 15.83 -17.23
N MET A 109 3.29 14.51 -17.11
CA MET A 109 4.46 13.66 -17.35
C MET A 109 4.21 12.70 -18.52
N ASP A 110 4.77 13.01 -19.66
CA ASP A 110 4.73 12.13 -20.82
C ASP A 110 5.63 10.90 -20.61
N ASN A 111 5.24 9.77 -21.19
CA ASN A 111 6.01 8.51 -21.15
C ASN A 111 6.31 7.94 -19.75
N VAL A 112 5.54 8.33 -18.73
CA VAL A 112 5.63 7.79 -17.37
C VAL A 112 4.31 7.11 -16.99
N VAL A 113 4.40 5.86 -16.60
CA VAL A 113 3.28 5.13 -15.95
C VAL A 113 3.38 5.35 -14.45
N ILE A 114 2.37 5.93 -13.85
CA ILE A 114 2.36 6.22 -12.41
C ILE A 114 1.51 5.20 -11.69
N ILE A 115 2.14 4.42 -10.84
CA ILE A 115 1.50 3.47 -9.94
C ILE A 115 1.00 4.22 -8.72
N ASN A 116 -0.33 4.22 -8.57
CA ASN A 116 -1.03 4.79 -7.43
C ASN A 116 -1.45 3.66 -6.46
N PRO A 117 -0.84 3.52 -5.29
CA PRO A 117 -1.23 2.49 -4.33
C PRO A 117 -2.71 2.54 -3.93
N GLY A 118 -3.31 3.72 -3.94
CA GLY A 118 -4.72 3.92 -3.62
C GLY A 118 -5.71 3.29 -4.60
N GLU A 119 -5.30 3.02 -5.84
CA GLU A 119 -6.15 2.37 -6.87
C GLU A 119 -6.19 0.84 -6.73
N HIS A 120 -5.32 0.26 -5.92
CA HIS A 120 -5.18 -1.19 -5.73
C HIS A 120 -5.71 -1.67 -4.38
N PHE A 121 -6.48 -0.84 -3.71
CA PHE A 121 -7.13 -1.17 -2.45
C PHE A 121 -8.39 -1.99 -2.74
N GLU A 122 -8.44 -3.21 -2.24
CA GLU A 122 -9.64 -4.05 -2.34
C GLU A 122 -10.33 -4.17 -0.98
N GLU A 123 -11.64 -4.33 -1.03
CA GLU A 123 -12.43 -4.57 0.18
C GLU A 123 -11.91 -5.80 0.91
N GLY A 124 -11.67 -5.65 2.20
CA GLY A 124 -11.18 -6.69 3.07
C GLY A 124 -9.65 -6.85 3.12
N MET A 125 -8.85 -6.07 2.39
CA MET A 125 -7.41 -5.96 2.60
C MET A 125 -7.11 -5.08 3.83
N ASP A 126 -6.24 -5.55 4.70
CA ASP A 126 -5.67 -4.74 5.76
C ASP A 126 -4.32 -4.10 5.34
N ALA A 127 -3.74 -3.31 6.24
CA ALA A 127 -2.49 -2.63 5.96
C ALA A 127 -1.31 -3.60 5.74
N ASP A 128 -1.32 -4.76 6.42
CA ASP A 128 -0.28 -5.77 6.29
C ASP A 128 -0.38 -6.50 4.95
N ASP A 129 -1.61 -6.81 4.49
CA ASP A 129 -1.85 -7.40 3.17
C ASP A 129 -1.32 -6.47 2.07
N LEU A 130 -1.63 -5.17 2.18
CA LEU A 130 -1.14 -4.17 1.23
C LEU A 130 0.37 -4.06 1.25
N MET A 131 0.99 -3.97 2.43
CA MET A 131 2.45 -3.87 2.54
C MET A 131 3.13 -5.10 1.97
N TYR A 132 2.60 -6.31 2.21
CA TYR A 132 3.13 -7.54 1.66
C TYR A 132 3.06 -7.56 0.12
N MET A 133 1.89 -7.23 -0.46
CA MET A 133 1.71 -7.15 -1.91
C MET A 133 2.64 -6.10 -2.53
N TRP A 134 2.72 -4.90 -1.93
CA TRP A 134 3.57 -3.83 -2.43
C TRP A 134 5.05 -4.16 -2.31
N GLU A 135 5.51 -4.81 -1.24
CA GLU A 135 6.90 -5.20 -1.09
C GLU A 135 7.36 -6.15 -2.22
N ILE A 136 6.52 -7.11 -2.63
CA ILE A 136 6.80 -8.00 -3.76
C ILE A 136 6.99 -7.18 -5.04
N PHE A 137 6.06 -6.26 -5.33
CA PHE A 137 6.14 -5.39 -6.50
C PHE A 137 7.37 -4.47 -6.43
N GLN A 138 7.60 -3.84 -5.31
CA GLN A 138 8.67 -2.88 -5.08
C GLN A 138 10.07 -3.50 -5.22
N ARG A 139 10.23 -4.77 -4.81
CA ARG A 139 11.50 -5.51 -4.95
C ARG A 139 11.69 -6.17 -6.31
N SER A 140 10.73 -6.06 -7.22
CA SER A 140 10.80 -6.68 -8.56
C SER A 140 11.81 -6.05 -9.51
N GLY A 141 12.29 -4.83 -9.23
CA GLY A 141 13.16 -4.07 -10.13
C GLY A 141 12.41 -3.35 -11.28
N MET A 142 11.08 -3.30 -11.22
CA MET A 142 10.27 -2.67 -12.28
C MET A 142 10.16 -1.15 -12.14
N ILE A 143 10.50 -0.59 -10.98
CA ILE A 143 10.36 0.84 -10.70
C ILE A 143 11.60 1.59 -11.17
N ASP A 144 11.41 2.58 -12.03
CA ASP A 144 12.47 3.48 -12.49
C ASP A 144 12.54 4.76 -11.64
N ILE A 145 11.40 5.19 -11.07
CA ILE A 145 11.29 6.42 -10.28
C ILE A 145 10.45 6.13 -9.03
N TRP A 146 11.05 6.33 -7.88
CA TRP A 146 10.33 6.41 -6.62
C TRP A 146 10.05 7.87 -6.28
N ARG A 147 8.80 8.23 -6.17
CA ARG A 147 8.41 9.58 -5.77
C ARG A 147 7.66 9.50 -4.44
N PHE A 148 8.25 10.12 -3.42
CA PHE A 148 7.64 10.27 -2.10
C PHE A 148 6.93 11.60 -2.01
N GLN A 149 5.69 11.56 -1.51
CA GLN A 149 4.84 12.74 -1.34
C GLN A 149 5.55 13.84 -0.54
N THR A 150 5.61 15.03 -1.11
CA THR A 150 6.18 16.22 -0.48
C THR A 150 5.08 17.13 0.07
N VAL A 151 5.46 18.12 0.88
CA VAL A 151 4.56 19.20 1.32
C VAL A 151 3.95 19.92 0.11
N GLN A 152 4.77 20.21 -0.90
CA GLN A 152 4.33 20.89 -2.12
C GLN A 152 3.33 20.04 -2.93
N ASP A 153 3.48 18.71 -2.94
CA ASP A 153 2.52 17.83 -3.61
C ASP A 153 1.14 17.92 -2.95
N ILE A 154 1.11 17.95 -1.61
CA ILE A 154 -0.12 18.09 -0.83
C ILE A 154 -0.76 19.47 -1.07
N GLU A 155 0.04 20.53 -0.97
CA GLU A 155 -0.42 21.91 -1.24
C GLU A 155 -0.98 22.04 -2.66
N LYS A 156 -0.29 21.45 -3.65
CA LYS A 156 -0.76 21.41 -5.03
C LYS A 156 -2.07 20.67 -5.20
N ALA A 157 -2.24 19.51 -4.53
CA ALA A 157 -3.49 18.77 -4.55
C ALA A 157 -4.65 19.59 -3.99
N PHE A 158 -4.45 20.27 -2.85
CA PHE A 158 -5.47 21.15 -2.28
C PHE A 158 -5.79 22.34 -3.20
N ALA A 159 -4.78 22.95 -3.81
CA ALA A 159 -4.98 24.02 -4.79
C ALA A 159 -5.79 23.54 -6.01
N LEU A 160 -5.52 22.34 -6.52
CA LEU A 160 -6.29 21.75 -7.63
C LEU A 160 -7.75 21.46 -7.24
N MET A 161 -8.01 21.16 -5.97
CA MET A 161 -9.36 21.01 -5.42
C MET A 161 -10.03 22.33 -5.07
N GLN A 162 -9.35 23.48 -5.26
CA GLN A 162 -9.80 24.82 -4.85
C GLN A 162 -10.07 24.92 -3.34
N MET A 163 -9.29 24.20 -2.54
CA MET A 163 -9.41 24.12 -1.08
C MET A 163 -8.17 24.69 -0.40
N LYS A 164 -8.34 25.26 0.79
CA LYS A 164 -7.23 25.56 1.68
C LYS A 164 -6.71 24.27 2.32
N VAL A 165 -5.40 24.22 2.56
CA VAL A 165 -4.79 23.10 3.29
C VAL A 165 -5.27 23.14 4.75
N PRO A 166 -5.96 22.11 5.24
CA PRO A 166 -6.40 22.08 6.63
C PRO A 166 -5.22 21.86 7.58
N PRO A 167 -5.36 22.21 8.88
CA PRO A 167 -4.29 22.10 9.87
C PRO A 167 -3.68 20.68 9.95
N GLU A 168 -4.48 19.63 9.81
CA GLU A 168 -4.08 18.22 9.86
C GLU A 168 -3.09 17.86 8.75
N TRP A 169 -3.11 18.58 7.64
CA TRP A 169 -2.27 18.36 6.46
C TRP A 169 -1.15 19.40 6.29
N THR A 170 -1.20 20.50 7.05
CA THR A 170 -0.21 21.56 6.95
C THR A 170 1.19 21.05 7.32
N GLY A 171 2.15 21.23 6.42
CA GLY A 171 3.54 20.82 6.61
C GLY A 171 3.76 19.31 6.64
N LYS A 172 2.76 18.50 6.28
CA LYS A 172 2.88 17.03 6.18
C LYS A 172 3.56 16.63 4.87
N ASP A 173 4.25 15.51 4.92
CA ASP A 173 4.85 14.82 3.77
C ASP A 173 4.97 13.32 4.06
N ALA A 174 5.51 12.54 3.14
CA ALA A 174 5.66 11.09 3.27
C ALA A 174 6.34 10.65 4.57
N THR A 175 7.18 11.48 5.19
CA THR A 175 7.86 11.15 6.46
C THR A 175 6.91 10.99 7.65
N TYR A 176 5.64 11.36 7.50
CA TYR A 176 4.59 11.13 8.50
C TYR A 176 3.92 9.76 8.37
N SER A 177 4.35 8.94 7.42
CA SER A 177 3.80 7.60 7.18
C SER A 177 4.83 6.52 7.44
N THR A 178 4.47 5.53 8.24
CA THR A 178 5.30 4.33 8.48
C THR A 178 5.44 3.50 7.21
N GLY A 179 4.35 3.37 6.44
CA GLY A 179 4.40 2.71 5.14
C GLY A 179 5.44 3.36 4.23
N CYS A 180 5.39 4.70 4.10
CA CYS A 180 6.39 5.42 3.30
C CYS A 180 7.82 5.30 3.84
N THR A 181 8.00 5.19 5.16
CA THR A 181 9.33 4.95 5.75
C THR A 181 9.88 3.58 5.34
N LYS A 182 9.06 2.53 5.43
CA LYS A 182 9.41 1.19 4.93
C LYS A 182 9.70 1.19 3.44
N GLU A 183 8.89 1.88 2.66
CA GLU A 183 9.07 2.02 1.21
C GLU A 183 10.36 2.76 0.87
N MET A 184 10.76 3.77 1.66
CA MET A 184 12.04 4.46 1.48
C MET A 184 13.23 3.51 1.75
N GLU A 185 13.16 2.67 2.79
CA GLU A 185 14.17 1.66 3.07
C GLU A 185 14.32 0.69 1.89
N ILE A 186 13.19 0.21 1.34
CA ILE A 186 13.19 -0.65 0.15
C ILE A 186 13.77 0.09 -1.06
N ALA A 187 13.37 1.35 -1.29
CA ALA A 187 13.85 2.15 -2.41
C ALA A 187 15.37 2.33 -2.35
N MET A 188 15.93 2.63 -1.19
CA MET A 188 17.38 2.75 -1.00
C MET A 188 18.11 1.43 -1.23
N ASP A 189 17.55 0.30 -0.81
CA ASP A 189 18.11 -1.03 -1.09
C ASP A 189 18.06 -1.38 -2.58
N MET A 190 16.95 -1.03 -3.24
CA MET A 190 16.80 -1.24 -4.67
C MET A 190 17.73 -0.34 -5.48
N GLN A 191 17.96 0.92 -5.05
CA GLN A 191 18.89 1.83 -5.73
C GLN A 191 20.33 1.32 -5.70
N LYS A 192 20.75 0.58 -4.67
CA LYS A 192 22.07 -0.08 -4.66
C LYS A 192 22.21 -1.13 -5.77
N LYS A 193 21.10 -1.79 -6.15
CA LYS A 193 21.06 -2.81 -7.22
C LYS A 193 20.84 -2.19 -8.61
N TYR A 194 20.10 -1.09 -8.66
CA TYR A 194 19.72 -0.36 -9.86
C TYR A 194 20.08 1.12 -9.72
N PRO A 195 21.37 1.49 -9.89
CA PRO A 195 21.85 2.87 -9.63
C PRO A 195 21.19 3.95 -10.49
N GLU A 196 20.63 3.58 -11.64
CA GLU A 196 19.87 4.49 -12.53
C GLU A 196 18.47 4.85 -12.00
N MET A 197 17.97 4.12 -11.01
CA MET A 197 16.68 4.38 -10.38
C MET A 197 16.72 5.69 -9.59
N GLN A 198 15.72 6.53 -9.80
CA GLN A 198 15.63 7.83 -9.14
C GLN A 198 14.77 7.76 -7.89
N ILE A 199 15.20 8.41 -6.81
CA ILE A 199 14.41 8.64 -5.61
C ILE A 199 14.16 10.14 -5.49
N ILE A 200 12.89 10.55 -5.50
CA ILE A 200 12.44 11.95 -5.43
C ILE A 200 11.57 12.13 -4.19
N GLY A 201 11.87 13.11 -3.36
CA GLY A 201 11.07 13.43 -2.18
C GLY A 201 11.90 13.92 -1.00
N PRO A 202 11.38 13.81 0.23
CA PRO A 202 12.12 14.15 1.43
C PRO A 202 13.38 13.30 1.58
N PRO A 203 14.50 13.86 2.08
CA PRO A 203 15.74 13.11 2.27
C PRO A 203 15.59 12.06 3.39
N TRP A 204 16.38 10.99 3.31
CA TRP A 204 16.33 9.86 4.26
C TRP A 204 16.48 10.29 5.73
N GLU A 205 17.35 11.24 6.01
CA GLU A 205 17.57 11.77 7.37
C GLU A 205 16.29 12.37 7.97
N ARG A 206 15.36 12.85 7.14
CA ARG A 206 14.06 13.35 7.59
C ARG A 206 13.13 12.21 8.01
N PHE A 207 13.16 11.07 7.33
CA PHE A 207 12.44 9.86 7.75
C PHE A 207 12.99 9.32 9.07
N LEU A 208 14.31 9.24 9.24
CA LEU A 208 14.94 8.80 10.48
C LEU A 208 14.53 9.66 11.67
N ARG A 209 14.62 10.99 11.54
CA ARG A 209 14.22 11.90 12.61
C ARG A 209 12.75 11.72 13.01
N ARG A 210 11.85 11.46 12.05
CA ARG A 210 10.45 11.19 12.34
C ARG A 210 10.27 9.87 13.09
N LYS A 211 11.02 8.84 12.74
CA LYS A 211 11.02 7.55 13.44
C LYS A 211 11.46 7.71 14.89
N GLU A 212 12.50 8.51 15.17
CA GLU A 212 12.98 8.82 16.51
C GLU A 212 11.92 9.50 17.38
N TYR A 213 11.16 10.42 16.83
CA TYR A 213 10.07 11.12 17.53
C TYR A 213 8.78 10.29 17.67
N GLY A 214 8.79 9.01 17.31
CA GLY A 214 7.66 8.11 17.52
C GLY A 214 6.60 8.14 16.43
N VAL A 215 6.77 8.95 15.40
CA VAL A 215 5.94 8.87 14.21
C VAL A 215 6.27 7.55 13.51
N GLY A 216 5.28 6.68 13.34
CA GLY A 216 5.49 5.38 12.73
C GLY A 216 5.77 4.21 13.68
N LYS A 217 5.90 4.42 14.98
CA LYS A 217 6.07 3.32 15.96
C LYS A 217 4.86 2.39 16.09
N LEU A 218 3.69 2.80 15.63
CA LEU A 218 2.46 2.02 15.73
C LEU A 218 2.51 0.72 14.91
N TYR A 219 3.19 0.72 13.76
CA TYR A 219 3.30 -0.46 12.90
C TYR A 219 4.41 -1.42 13.31
N ASP A 220 5.52 -0.93 13.89
CA ASP A 220 6.60 -1.78 14.40
C ASP A 220 6.13 -2.70 15.56
N ARG A 221 4.98 -2.41 16.17
CA ARG A 221 4.36 -3.25 17.20
C ARG A 221 3.41 -4.32 16.66
N VAL A 222 2.93 -4.17 15.44
CA VAL A 222 1.99 -5.12 14.79
C VAL A 222 2.76 -6.19 14.00
N LEU A 223 4.00 -5.90 13.60
CA LEU A 223 4.85 -6.76 12.78
C LEU A 223 5.88 -7.56 13.60
N SER A 224 5.96 -7.36 14.91
CA SER A 224 6.73 -8.16 15.85
C SER A 224 5.81 -9.16 16.58
#